data_70b256da4a755cf22ed629a4e053d311
#
_entry.id   70b256da4a755cf22ed629a4e053d311
#
_cell.length_a   1.000
_cell.length_b   1.000
_cell.length_c   1.000
_cell.angle_alpha   90.00
_cell.angle_beta   90.00
_cell.angle_gamma   90.00
#
_symmetry.space_group_name_H-M   'P 1'
#
loop_
_entity.id
_entity.type
_entity.pdbx_description
1 polymer ?
#
loop_
_entity_poly.entity_id
_entity_poly.type
_entity_poly.pdbx_seq_one_letter_code
_entity_poly.pdbx_strand_id
1 'polypeptide(L)'
;MSIAEASALVMPKLRNGLKAKQIMATISGNDLDAIASSQGITVQNATAITMAAPTIPGAGAEPEVVGAAFAKAAGETTSLIAGEKGVFIVRVTAVNNAPALENYASFANQLNSAATPAVNTKVYQALKNAAEIEDNRANFF
;
A
#
# COMPACT_ATOMS: atom_id res chain seq x y z
N MET A 1 -13.93 16.16 14.24
CA MET A 1 -14.59 15.70 13.01
C MET A 1 -16.02 15.30 13.37
N SER A 2 -17.01 15.87 12.73
CA SER A 2 -18.42 15.51 12.93
C SER A 2 -18.75 14.15 12.28
N ILE A 3 -19.84 13.52 12.71
CA ILE A 3 -20.31 12.24 12.09
C ILE A 3 -20.59 12.44 10.60
N ALA A 4 -21.10 13.59 10.19
CA ALA A 4 -21.37 13.91 8.78
C ALA A 4 -20.09 13.97 7.95
N GLU A 5 -19.05 14.64 8.44
CA GLU A 5 -17.73 14.70 7.79
C GLU A 5 -17.06 13.32 7.71
N ALA A 6 -17.09 12.56 8.81
CA ALA A 6 -16.57 11.19 8.84
C ALA A 6 -17.34 10.28 7.86
N SER A 7 -18.64 10.41 7.77
CA SER A 7 -19.50 9.65 6.86
C SER A 7 -19.13 9.89 5.39
N ALA A 8 -18.88 11.14 5.00
CA ALA A 8 -18.49 11.46 3.63
C ALA A 8 -17.18 10.77 3.20
N LEU A 9 -16.23 10.58 4.13
CA LEU A 9 -14.96 9.92 3.87
C LEU A 9 -15.06 8.38 3.88
N VAL A 10 -15.87 7.84 4.79
CA VAL A 10 -15.95 6.38 5.02
C VAL A 10 -16.94 5.68 4.09
N MET A 11 -18.07 6.31 3.75
CA MET A 11 -19.11 5.69 2.94
C MET A 11 -18.65 5.21 1.57
N PRO A 12 -17.80 5.93 0.80
CA PRO A 12 -17.30 5.42 -0.47
C PRO A 12 -16.48 4.13 -0.30
N LYS A 13 -15.61 4.07 0.70
CA LYS A 13 -14.80 2.88 1.02
C LYS A 13 -15.66 1.70 1.43
N LEU A 14 -16.64 1.93 2.28
CA LEU A 14 -17.58 0.88 2.69
C LEU A 14 -18.38 0.32 1.51
N ARG A 15 -18.90 1.19 0.65
CA ARG A 15 -19.61 0.77 -0.57
C ARG A 15 -18.73 -0.05 -1.50
N ASN A 16 -17.49 0.37 -1.72
CA ASN A 16 -16.53 -0.38 -2.55
C ASN A 16 -16.23 -1.75 -1.93
N GLY A 17 -16.02 -1.83 -0.62
CA GLY A 17 -15.82 -3.09 0.07
C GLY A 17 -17.03 -4.05 -0.03
N LEU A 18 -18.25 -3.54 0.09
CA LEU A 18 -19.46 -4.33 -0.08
C LEU A 18 -19.64 -4.83 -1.52
N LYS A 19 -19.38 -3.97 -2.52
CA LYS A 19 -19.39 -4.37 -3.94
C LYS A 19 -18.33 -5.43 -4.24
N ALA A 20 -17.11 -5.26 -3.70
CA ALA A 20 -16.05 -6.25 -3.86
C ALA A 20 -16.47 -7.61 -3.30
N LYS A 21 -17.06 -7.65 -2.10
CA LYS A 21 -17.60 -8.90 -1.51
C LYS A 21 -18.65 -9.54 -2.40
N GLN A 22 -19.58 -8.76 -2.96
CA GLN A 22 -20.59 -9.28 -3.88
C GLN A 22 -19.97 -9.88 -5.14
N ILE A 23 -19.01 -9.19 -5.76
CA ILE A 23 -18.30 -9.68 -6.95
C ILE A 23 -17.54 -10.97 -6.61
N MET A 24 -16.79 -10.99 -5.52
CA MET A 24 -16.05 -12.18 -5.08
C MET A 24 -16.95 -13.39 -4.83
N ALA A 25 -18.16 -13.18 -4.34
CA ALA A 25 -19.13 -14.24 -4.11
C ALA A 25 -19.66 -14.87 -5.41
N THR A 26 -19.60 -14.17 -6.53
CA THR A 26 -20.05 -14.68 -7.84
C THR A 26 -18.96 -15.42 -8.62
N ILE A 27 -17.70 -15.28 -8.18
CA ILE A 27 -16.53 -15.87 -8.85
C ILE A 27 -16.11 -17.13 -8.11
N SER A 28 -16.03 -18.25 -8.82
CA SER A 28 -15.58 -19.52 -8.28
C SER A 28 -14.28 -19.97 -8.91
N GLY A 29 -13.38 -20.56 -8.10
CA GLY A 29 -12.09 -21.06 -8.56
C GLY A 29 -10.99 -20.00 -8.56
N ASN A 30 -9.78 -20.44 -8.96
CA ASN A 30 -8.57 -19.60 -8.99
C ASN A 30 -7.87 -19.64 -10.38
N ASP A 31 -8.56 -20.15 -11.39
CA ASP A 31 -8.02 -20.14 -12.75
C ASP A 31 -8.28 -18.77 -13.39
N LEU A 32 -7.21 -18.03 -13.61
CA LEU A 32 -7.23 -16.68 -14.14
C LEU A 32 -7.89 -16.62 -15.54
N ASP A 33 -7.59 -17.57 -16.40
CA ASP A 33 -8.08 -17.57 -17.79
C ASP A 33 -9.56 -17.97 -17.84
N ALA A 34 -9.97 -18.93 -17.00
CA ALA A 34 -11.36 -19.33 -16.87
C ALA A 34 -12.24 -18.20 -16.30
N ILE A 35 -11.74 -17.51 -15.27
CA ILE A 35 -12.43 -16.36 -14.67
C ILE A 35 -12.53 -15.22 -15.69
N ALA A 36 -11.46 -14.87 -16.39
CA ALA A 36 -11.47 -13.83 -17.40
C ALA A 36 -12.51 -14.11 -18.49
N SER A 37 -12.55 -15.34 -18.98
CA SER A 37 -13.54 -15.77 -20.00
C SER A 37 -14.96 -15.71 -19.49
N SER A 38 -15.22 -16.15 -18.24
CA SER A 38 -16.57 -16.14 -17.65
C SER A 38 -17.09 -14.72 -17.40
N GLN A 39 -16.21 -13.79 -17.12
CA GLN A 39 -16.54 -12.39 -16.86
C GLN A 39 -16.46 -11.51 -18.12
N GLY A 40 -16.07 -12.07 -19.27
CA GLY A 40 -15.92 -11.33 -20.54
C GLY A 40 -14.84 -10.25 -20.49
N ILE A 41 -13.79 -10.44 -19.69
CA ILE A 41 -12.67 -9.53 -19.53
C ILE A 41 -11.40 -10.12 -20.11
N THR A 42 -10.46 -9.26 -20.51
CA THR A 42 -9.16 -9.66 -21.03
C THR A 42 -8.12 -9.61 -19.93
N VAL A 43 -7.28 -10.67 -19.87
CA VAL A 43 -6.11 -10.68 -18.98
C VAL A 43 -5.11 -9.62 -19.44
N GLN A 44 -4.71 -8.76 -18.53
CA GLN A 44 -3.75 -7.69 -18.78
C GLN A 44 -2.38 -8.08 -18.23
N ASN A 45 -1.31 -7.73 -18.96
CA ASN A 45 0.05 -7.86 -18.46
C ASN A 45 0.53 -6.59 -17.78
N ALA A 46 1.09 -6.77 -16.58
CA ALA A 46 1.70 -5.69 -15.82
C ALA A 46 3.19 -6.01 -15.60
N THR A 47 4.06 -5.11 -16.00
CA THR A 47 5.53 -5.27 -15.90
C THR A 47 6.13 -4.19 -15.01
N ALA A 48 7.32 -4.44 -14.49
CA ALA A 48 8.08 -3.50 -13.67
C ALA A 48 7.34 -3.02 -12.40
N ILE A 49 6.52 -3.88 -11.83
CA ILE A 49 5.83 -3.59 -10.56
C ILE A 49 6.83 -3.66 -9.41
N THR A 50 6.81 -2.69 -8.53
CA THR A 50 7.69 -2.63 -7.36
C THR A 50 6.88 -2.36 -6.08
N MET A 51 7.40 -2.82 -4.94
CA MET A 51 6.79 -2.54 -3.64
C MET A 51 6.86 -1.04 -3.27
N ALA A 52 7.90 -0.34 -3.75
CA ALA A 52 8.05 1.10 -3.49
C ALA A 52 7.02 1.96 -4.23
N ALA A 53 6.53 1.49 -5.38
CA ALA A 53 5.49 2.14 -6.16
C ALA A 53 4.43 1.11 -6.56
N PRO A 54 3.49 0.78 -5.66
CA PRO A 54 2.52 -0.29 -5.87
C PRO A 54 1.39 0.13 -6.82
N THR A 55 1.77 0.42 -8.07
CA THR A 55 0.85 0.88 -9.11
C THR A 55 0.76 -0.16 -10.23
N ILE A 56 -0.45 -0.51 -10.61
CA ILE A 56 -0.75 -1.45 -11.68
C ILE A 56 -1.18 -0.65 -12.91
N PRO A 57 -0.53 -0.84 -14.08
CA PRO A 57 -0.96 -0.19 -15.33
C PRO A 57 -2.44 -0.47 -15.61
N GLY A 58 -3.20 0.58 -15.89
CA GLY A 58 -4.64 0.50 -16.14
C GLY A 58 -5.54 0.45 -14.88
N ALA A 59 -5.01 0.06 -13.74
CA ALA A 59 -5.77 0.02 -12.47
C ALA A 59 -5.40 1.17 -11.52
N GLY A 60 -4.14 1.61 -11.51
CA GLY A 60 -3.64 2.65 -10.61
C GLY A 60 -2.98 2.08 -9.35
N ALA A 61 -2.98 2.86 -8.27
CA ALA A 61 -2.39 2.44 -7.00
C ALA A 61 -3.25 1.35 -6.35
N GLU A 62 -2.67 0.16 -6.17
CA GLU A 62 -3.31 -1.03 -5.61
C GLU A 62 -2.34 -1.76 -4.67
N PRO A 63 -2.02 -1.18 -3.51
CA PRO A 63 -0.98 -1.71 -2.62
C PRO A 63 -1.29 -3.10 -2.08
N GLU A 64 -2.55 -3.42 -1.80
CA GLU A 64 -2.96 -4.74 -1.31
C GLU A 64 -2.75 -5.82 -2.38
N VAL A 65 -3.08 -5.51 -3.64
CA VAL A 65 -2.91 -6.42 -4.77
C VAL A 65 -1.44 -6.67 -5.05
N VAL A 66 -0.63 -5.61 -5.07
CA VAL A 66 0.82 -5.70 -5.27
C VAL A 66 1.47 -6.47 -4.12
N GLY A 67 1.11 -6.18 -2.87
CA GLY A 67 1.62 -6.91 -1.71
C GLY A 67 1.30 -8.41 -1.76
N ALA A 68 0.08 -8.78 -2.15
CA ALA A 68 -0.30 -10.17 -2.30
C ALA A 68 0.44 -10.87 -3.46
N ALA A 69 0.71 -10.16 -4.56
CA ALA A 69 1.51 -10.69 -5.67
C ALA A 69 2.97 -10.94 -5.25
N PHE A 70 3.58 -10.05 -4.48
CA PHE A 70 4.95 -10.21 -3.97
C PHE A 70 5.10 -11.35 -2.95
N ALA A 71 4.01 -11.81 -2.36
CA ALA A 71 4.00 -12.99 -1.48
C ALA A 71 3.98 -14.32 -2.25
N LYS A 72 3.91 -14.29 -3.60
CA LYS A 72 3.80 -15.45 -4.47
C LYS A 72 5.09 -15.70 -5.24
N ALA A 73 5.36 -16.98 -5.53
CA ALA A 73 6.45 -17.38 -6.40
C ALA A 73 6.02 -17.26 -7.89
N ALA A 74 7.02 -17.26 -8.78
CA ALA A 74 6.76 -17.29 -10.20
C ALA A 74 5.95 -18.55 -10.58
N GLY A 75 4.91 -18.36 -11.39
CA GLY A 75 3.93 -19.39 -11.77
C GLY A 75 2.71 -19.48 -10.86
N GLU A 76 2.75 -18.91 -9.65
CA GLU A 76 1.61 -18.96 -8.73
C GLU A 76 0.56 -17.88 -9.02
N THR A 77 -0.69 -18.22 -8.69
CA THR A 77 -1.83 -17.29 -8.78
C THR A 77 -2.30 -16.94 -7.36
N THR A 78 -2.67 -15.68 -7.15
CA THR A 78 -3.27 -15.24 -5.89
C THR A 78 -4.73 -15.72 -5.79
N SER A 79 -5.30 -15.68 -4.59
CA SER A 79 -6.77 -15.66 -4.46
C SER A 79 -7.33 -14.33 -4.98
N LEU A 80 -8.67 -14.23 -5.02
CA LEU A 80 -9.34 -12.95 -5.29
C LEU A 80 -9.01 -11.93 -4.20
N ILE A 81 -8.64 -10.73 -4.62
CA ILE A 81 -8.22 -9.63 -3.74
C ILE A 81 -9.13 -8.43 -4.00
N ALA A 82 -9.70 -7.88 -2.93
CA ALA A 82 -10.41 -6.62 -3.00
C ALA A 82 -9.40 -5.47 -2.96
N GLY A 83 -9.19 -4.82 -4.09
CA GLY A 83 -8.36 -3.61 -4.19
C GLY A 83 -9.17 -2.32 -4.02
N GLU A 84 -8.51 -1.19 -4.20
CA GLU A 84 -9.14 0.14 -4.08
C GLU A 84 -10.19 0.39 -5.19
N LYS A 85 -9.95 -0.08 -6.41
CA LYS A 85 -10.79 0.18 -7.58
C LYS A 85 -11.57 -1.04 -8.09
N GLY A 86 -11.30 -2.23 -7.58
CA GLY A 86 -11.96 -3.43 -8.05
C GLY A 86 -11.54 -4.70 -7.33
N VAL A 87 -11.95 -5.81 -7.88
CA VAL A 87 -11.51 -7.15 -7.45
C VAL A 87 -10.48 -7.65 -8.44
N PHE A 88 -9.39 -8.16 -7.94
CA PHE A 88 -8.24 -8.60 -8.73
C PHE A 88 -7.90 -10.06 -8.44
N ILE A 89 -7.40 -10.73 -9.46
CA ILE A 89 -6.67 -11.99 -9.36
C ILE A 89 -5.39 -11.83 -10.19
N VAL A 90 -4.26 -12.24 -9.64
CA VAL A 90 -2.95 -12.02 -10.25
C VAL A 90 -2.19 -13.33 -10.35
N ARG A 91 -1.61 -13.60 -11.53
CA ARG A 91 -0.62 -14.65 -11.73
C ARG A 91 0.75 -14.01 -11.84
N VAL A 92 1.67 -14.42 -10.98
CA VAL A 92 3.06 -13.96 -11.03
C VAL A 92 3.80 -14.74 -12.12
N THR A 93 4.26 -14.06 -13.16
CA THR A 93 4.97 -14.71 -14.27
C THR A 93 6.48 -14.76 -14.04
N ALA A 94 7.04 -13.74 -13.39
CA ALA A 94 8.46 -13.66 -13.09
C ALA A 94 8.70 -12.83 -11.83
N VAL A 95 9.73 -13.18 -11.09
CA VAL A 95 10.22 -12.44 -9.93
C VAL A 95 11.66 -12.03 -10.19
N ASN A 96 11.92 -10.73 -10.23
CA ASN A 96 13.25 -10.18 -10.41
C ASN A 96 13.79 -9.73 -9.06
N ASN A 97 14.64 -10.51 -8.45
CA ASN A 97 15.29 -10.12 -7.20
C ASN A 97 16.35 -9.06 -7.45
N ALA A 98 16.50 -8.14 -6.52
CA ALA A 98 17.62 -7.22 -6.56
C ALA A 98 18.95 -8.00 -6.51
N PRO A 99 19.98 -7.58 -7.28
CA PRO A 99 21.28 -8.22 -7.21
C PRO A 99 21.87 -8.11 -5.80
N ALA A 100 22.58 -9.13 -5.38
CA ALA A 100 23.30 -9.09 -4.11
C ALA A 100 24.38 -8.00 -4.17
N LEU A 101 24.45 -7.20 -3.12
CA LEU A 101 25.48 -6.17 -2.99
C LEU A 101 26.64 -6.73 -2.19
N GLU A 102 27.87 -6.40 -2.59
CA GLU A 102 29.08 -6.79 -1.84
C GLU A 102 29.11 -6.23 -0.44
N ASN A 103 28.61 -5.01 -0.25
CA ASN A 103 28.42 -4.41 1.05
C ASN A 103 27.27 -3.37 1.04
N TYR A 104 26.75 -3.07 2.20
CA TYR A 104 25.67 -2.12 2.40
C TYR A 104 26.11 -0.79 3.04
N ALA A 105 27.43 -0.53 3.14
CA ALA A 105 27.97 0.63 3.86
C ALA A 105 27.48 1.95 3.28
N SER A 106 27.40 2.08 1.95
CA SER A 106 26.89 3.28 1.29
C SER A 106 25.43 3.57 1.63
N PHE A 107 24.60 2.53 1.65
CA PHE A 107 23.18 2.64 2.03
C PHE A 107 23.02 2.96 3.51
N ALA A 108 23.80 2.32 4.40
CA ALA A 108 23.81 2.63 5.82
C ALA A 108 24.19 4.09 6.08
N ASN A 109 25.22 4.58 5.40
CA ASN A 109 25.64 5.99 5.50
C ASN A 109 24.55 6.94 4.99
N GLN A 110 23.91 6.62 3.88
CA GLN A 110 22.80 7.41 3.33
C GLN A 110 21.60 7.46 4.29
N LEU A 111 21.21 6.32 4.85
CA LEU A 111 20.13 6.24 5.85
C LEU A 111 20.47 7.01 7.13
N ASN A 112 21.70 6.89 7.63
CA ASN A 112 22.18 7.63 8.81
C ASN A 112 22.18 9.14 8.55
N SER A 113 22.66 9.57 7.40
CA SER A 113 22.66 10.99 7.01
C SER A 113 21.25 11.57 6.90
N ALA A 114 20.29 10.78 6.41
CA ALA A 114 18.88 11.17 6.34
C ALA A 114 18.18 11.13 7.71
N ALA A 115 18.57 10.19 8.58
CA ALA A 115 17.95 10.02 9.89
C ALA A 115 18.43 11.06 10.92
N THR A 116 19.69 11.49 10.86
CA THR A 116 20.29 12.40 11.87
C THR A 116 19.49 13.72 12.04
N PRO A 117 19.12 14.46 10.98
CA PRO A 117 18.32 15.67 11.13
C PRO A 117 16.93 15.39 11.71
N ALA A 118 16.32 14.27 11.30
CA ALA A 118 15.00 13.88 11.79
C ALA A 118 15.01 13.52 13.28
N VAL A 119 16.08 12.85 13.76
CA VAL A 119 16.26 12.53 15.18
C VAL A 119 16.37 13.81 16.00
N ASN A 120 17.20 14.76 15.60
CA ASN A 120 17.38 16.02 16.31
C ASN A 120 16.06 16.79 16.45
N THR A 121 15.28 16.87 15.37
CA THR A 121 13.97 17.53 15.39
C THR A 121 12.97 16.79 16.29
N LYS A 122 12.91 15.47 16.19
CA LYS A 122 11.99 14.64 16.98
C LYS A 122 12.33 14.63 18.46
N VAL A 123 13.62 14.57 18.80
CA VAL A 123 14.08 14.64 20.20
C VAL A 123 13.72 15.98 20.81
N TYR A 124 13.99 17.08 20.09
CA TYR A 124 13.60 18.41 20.54
C TYR A 124 12.10 18.54 20.76
N GLN A 125 11.28 18.07 19.83
CA GLN A 125 9.82 18.09 19.98
C GLN A 125 9.35 17.20 21.12
N ALA A 126 9.94 16.02 21.30
CA ALA A 126 9.61 15.14 22.42
C ALA A 126 9.94 15.78 23.78
N LEU A 127 11.10 16.41 23.90
CA LEU A 127 11.49 17.15 25.09
C LEU A 127 10.56 18.33 25.36
N LYS A 128 10.19 19.07 24.33
CA LYS A 128 9.25 20.19 24.43
C LYS A 128 7.86 19.72 24.86
N ASN A 129 7.40 18.60 24.34
CA ASN A 129 6.10 18.02 24.69
C ASN A 129 6.10 17.41 26.11
N ALA A 130 7.25 16.88 26.56
CA ALA A 130 7.40 16.33 27.91
C ALA A 130 7.63 17.40 28.98
N ALA A 131 8.14 18.56 28.60
CA ALA A 131 8.31 19.72 29.46
C ALA A 131 6.94 20.45 29.54
N GLU A 132 6.32 20.47 30.70
CA GLU A 132 5.16 21.34 30.97
C GLU A 132 5.63 22.79 30.93
N ILE A 133 5.60 23.41 29.74
CA ILE A 133 6.05 24.78 29.53
C ILE A 133 4.89 25.71 29.83
N GLU A 134 5.00 26.45 30.94
CA GLU A 134 4.10 27.55 31.28
C GLU A 134 4.67 28.87 30.74
N ASP A 135 3.96 29.50 29.82
CA ASP A 135 4.32 30.81 29.29
C ASP A 135 3.63 31.93 30.11
N ASN A 136 4.37 32.48 31.04
CA ASN A 136 3.88 33.56 31.92
C ASN A 136 4.21 34.97 31.43
N ARG A 137 4.72 35.10 30.17
CA ARG A 137 5.13 36.41 29.64
C ARG A 137 4.01 37.44 29.61
N ALA A 138 2.75 37.00 29.38
CA ALA A 138 1.59 37.88 29.38
C ALA A 138 1.29 38.56 30.72
N ASN A 139 1.93 38.09 31.81
CA ASN A 139 1.75 38.69 33.13
C ASN A 139 2.75 39.85 33.38
N PHE A 140 3.70 40.07 32.47
CA PHE A 140 4.75 41.06 32.63
C PHE A 140 4.76 42.16 31.55
N PHE A 141 3.86 42.07 30.55
CA PHE A 141 3.73 43.05 29.47
C PHE A 141 2.27 43.43 29.22
#